data_b63ab6d6792a114677e88b87c67f1c30
#
_entry.id   b63ab6d6792a114677e88b87c67f1c30
#
_cell.length_a   1.000
_cell.length_b   1.000
_cell.length_c   1.000
_cell.angle_alpha   90.00
_cell.angle_beta   90.00
_cell.angle_gamma   90.00
#
_symmetry.space_group_name_H-M   'P 1'
#
loop_
_entity.id
_entity.type
_entity.pdbx_description
1 polymer ?
#
loop_
_entity_poly.entity_id
_entity_poly.type
_entity_poly.pdbx_seq_one_letter_code
_entity_poly.pdbx_strand_id
1 'polypeptide(L)'
;SNSAFECTTDDLENVATTALTGKGAEGAANHLSKLIVEALQTVEADPDNITMHKMNTGGLMDSTLLHGIVVRRRVLLDSLPSEIENARIATINGDLAPRKQIRSAEIEIEDANQLDAFLAAEEATIEALANTLLSSGANVFLCSGTVNKGLLHHLMRAGCFVAGEFDDSELRNASLATGSRIIEHLADLSEEDIGNAGRLVAERRAATDQVEDLIRLEECPSPKVVTCEVGGANHLAAEEAIRAIHDSLRATGLALRTNRLINGGGATHMACALAIREASEHEAGR
;
A
#
# COMPACT_ATOMS: atom_id res chain seq x y z
N SER A 1 -0.47 -42.26 -6.66
CA SER A 1 -1.21 -41.26 -5.92
C SER A 1 -1.44 -39.98 -6.74
N ASN A 2 -2.47 -39.97 -7.55
CA ASN A 2 -2.86 -38.84 -8.39
C ASN A 2 -4.09 -38.12 -7.82
N SER A 3 -4.03 -37.66 -6.58
CA SER A 3 -5.11 -36.87 -6.00
C SER A 3 -4.87 -35.36 -6.11
N ALA A 4 -3.67 -34.93 -6.55
CA ALA A 4 -3.37 -33.52 -6.79
C ALA A 4 -3.56 -33.20 -8.29
N PHE A 5 -4.16 -32.06 -8.58
CA PHE A 5 -4.36 -31.54 -9.94
C PHE A 5 -3.86 -30.10 -10.04
N GLU A 6 -3.58 -29.64 -11.26
CA GLU A 6 -3.15 -28.28 -11.54
C GLU A 6 -4.31 -27.31 -11.34
N CYS A 7 -4.00 -26.10 -10.82
CA CYS A 7 -5.02 -25.08 -10.53
C CYS A 7 -5.42 -24.30 -11.77
N THR A 8 -6.71 -24.19 -12.00
CA THR A 8 -7.30 -23.19 -12.89
C THR A 8 -7.69 -21.93 -12.10
N THR A 9 -8.03 -20.84 -12.76
CA THR A 9 -8.54 -19.63 -12.10
C THR A 9 -9.84 -19.95 -11.33
N ASP A 10 -10.73 -20.75 -11.90
CA ASP A 10 -11.97 -21.19 -11.26
C ASP A 10 -11.71 -22.01 -9.98
N ASP A 11 -10.66 -22.84 -10.01
CA ASP A 11 -10.24 -23.61 -8.82
C ASP A 11 -9.73 -22.70 -7.72
N LEU A 12 -8.98 -21.63 -8.06
CA LEU A 12 -8.52 -20.64 -7.09
C LEU A 12 -9.68 -19.85 -6.48
N GLU A 13 -10.68 -19.45 -7.28
CA GLU A 13 -11.90 -18.84 -6.76
C GLU A 13 -12.67 -19.80 -5.83
N ASN A 14 -12.73 -21.08 -6.15
CA ASN A 14 -13.35 -22.11 -5.30
C ASN A 14 -12.59 -22.29 -3.97
N VAL A 15 -11.24 -22.25 -3.99
CA VAL A 15 -10.41 -22.29 -2.78
C VAL A 15 -10.70 -21.06 -1.91
N ALA A 16 -10.71 -19.87 -2.51
CA ALA A 16 -11.01 -18.62 -1.81
C ALA A 16 -12.41 -18.63 -1.19
N THR A 17 -13.43 -19.06 -1.97
CA THR A 17 -14.81 -19.19 -1.50
C THR A 17 -14.91 -20.19 -0.33
N THR A 18 -14.25 -21.34 -0.44
CA THR A 18 -14.23 -22.36 0.62
C THR A 18 -13.64 -21.81 1.92
N ALA A 19 -12.58 -21.01 1.81
CA ALA A 19 -11.94 -20.38 2.98
C ALA A 19 -12.80 -19.29 3.63
N LEU A 20 -13.73 -18.67 2.88
CA LEU A 20 -14.69 -17.68 3.36
C LEU A 20 -15.97 -18.28 3.93
N THR A 21 -16.28 -19.55 3.59
CA THR A 21 -17.50 -20.24 4.04
C THR A 21 -17.48 -20.46 5.55
N GLY A 22 -18.62 -20.31 6.21
CA GLY A 22 -18.78 -20.45 7.67
C GLY A 22 -18.25 -19.24 8.46
N LYS A 23 -17.89 -18.14 7.80
CA LYS A 23 -17.39 -16.90 8.41
C LYS A 23 -18.35 -15.74 8.11
N GLY A 24 -18.18 -14.62 8.84
CA GLY A 24 -19.00 -13.42 8.65
C GLY A 24 -19.00 -12.83 7.24
N ALA A 25 -18.05 -13.24 6.39
CA ALA A 25 -17.92 -12.82 5.00
C ALA A 25 -18.64 -13.75 4.00
N GLU A 26 -19.30 -14.84 4.44
CA GLU A 26 -19.90 -15.85 3.56
C GLU A 26 -20.94 -15.26 2.59
N GLY A 27 -21.75 -14.30 3.04
CA GLY A 27 -22.76 -13.64 2.22
C GLY A 27 -22.21 -12.90 0.98
N ALA A 28 -20.91 -12.57 0.97
CA ALA A 28 -20.22 -11.93 -0.14
C ALA A 28 -19.08 -12.81 -0.71
N ALA A 29 -19.04 -14.11 -0.38
CA ALA A 29 -17.93 -14.98 -0.71
C ALA A 29 -17.59 -15.01 -2.20
N ASN A 30 -18.59 -15.04 -3.08
CA ASN A 30 -18.38 -15.04 -4.54
C ASN A 30 -17.80 -13.72 -5.07
N HIS A 31 -18.10 -12.60 -4.44
CA HIS A 31 -17.51 -11.31 -4.79
C HIS A 31 -16.08 -11.21 -4.26
N LEU A 32 -15.90 -11.52 -2.99
CA LEU A 32 -14.59 -11.44 -2.32
C LEU A 32 -13.58 -12.43 -2.89
N SER A 33 -14.01 -13.64 -3.31
CA SER A 33 -13.10 -14.63 -3.92
C SER A 33 -12.46 -14.11 -5.20
N LYS A 34 -13.21 -13.40 -6.04
CA LYS A 34 -12.68 -12.78 -7.26
C LYS A 34 -11.65 -11.70 -6.94
N LEU A 35 -11.96 -10.81 -5.98
CA LEU A 35 -11.01 -9.79 -5.52
C LEU A 35 -9.73 -10.41 -4.96
N ILE A 36 -9.84 -11.50 -4.19
CA ILE A 36 -8.70 -12.22 -3.61
C ILE A 36 -7.81 -12.83 -4.70
N VAL A 37 -8.41 -13.47 -5.70
CA VAL A 37 -7.65 -14.08 -6.80
C VAL A 37 -6.97 -13.01 -7.65
N GLU A 38 -7.68 -11.94 -8.00
CA GLU A 38 -7.14 -10.79 -8.74
C GLU A 38 -5.98 -10.14 -7.98
N ALA A 39 -6.15 -9.88 -6.68
CA ALA A 39 -5.11 -9.32 -5.83
C ALA A 39 -3.84 -10.19 -5.82
N LEU A 40 -3.99 -11.51 -5.60
CA LEU A 40 -2.87 -12.44 -5.58
C LEU A 40 -2.17 -12.57 -6.93
N GLN A 41 -2.91 -12.54 -8.02
CA GLN A 41 -2.32 -12.55 -9.37
C GLN A 41 -1.50 -11.27 -9.63
N THR A 42 -1.96 -10.13 -9.14
CA THR A 42 -1.27 -8.85 -9.29
C THR A 42 0.04 -8.80 -8.50
N VAL A 43 0.07 -9.36 -7.27
CA VAL A 43 1.25 -9.34 -6.39
C VAL A 43 2.07 -10.63 -6.42
N GLU A 44 2.03 -11.38 -7.53
CA GLU A 44 2.82 -12.60 -7.73
C GLU A 44 2.65 -13.65 -6.60
N ALA A 45 1.41 -13.82 -6.13
CA ALA A 45 1.02 -14.77 -5.08
C ALA A 45 1.62 -14.48 -3.69
N ASP A 46 2.08 -13.28 -3.41
CA ASP A 46 2.55 -12.87 -2.09
C ASP A 46 1.44 -12.13 -1.29
N PRO A 47 0.77 -12.79 -0.34
CA PRO A 47 -0.30 -12.18 0.43
C PRO A 47 0.18 -11.03 1.34
N ASP A 48 1.48 -10.95 1.67
CA ASP A 48 2.03 -9.88 2.51
C ASP A 48 2.11 -8.54 1.76
N ASN A 49 2.01 -8.57 0.43
CA ASN A 49 1.93 -7.39 -0.42
C ASN A 49 0.49 -6.92 -0.68
N ILE A 50 -0.49 -7.45 0.04
CA ILE A 50 -1.89 -7.02 -0.03
C ILE A 50 -2.26 -6.32 1.27
N THR A 51 -2.43 -5.01 1.21
CA THR A 51 -2.84 -4.20 2.36
C THR A 51 -4.36 -4.16 2.48
N MET A 52 -4.86 -4.01 3.71
CA MET A 52 -6.30 -3.91 3.98
C MET A 52 -6.66 -2.51 4.43
N HIS A 53 -7.62 -1.92 3.75
CA HIS A 53 -8.22 -0.67 4.19
C HIS A 53 -9.69 -0.88 4.51
N LYS A 54 -10.09 -0.47 5.73
CA LYS A 54 -11.48 -0.54 6.14
C LYS A 54 -12.23 0.71 5.66
N MET A 55 -13.26 0.49 4.85
CA MET A 55 -14.16 1.57 4.43
C MET A 55 -15.03 2.03 5.61
N ASN A 56 -15.35 3.32 5.65
CA ASN A 56 -16.24 3.87 6.68
C ASN A 56 -17.73 3.66 6.36
N THR A 57 -18.04 3.41 5.09
CA THR A 57 -19.42 3.25 4.59
C THR A 57 -19.46 2.08 3.60
N GLY A 58 -20.64 1.51 3.39
CA GLY A 58 -20.84 0.40 2.48
C GLY A 58 -20.90 -0.95 3.18
N GLY A 59 -21.31 -1.98 2.43
CA GLY A 59 -21.36 -3.38 2.87
C GLY A 59 -20.22 -4.19 2.27
N LEU A 60 -20.21 -5.49 2.56
CA LEU A 60 -19.20 -6.42 2.02
C LEU A 60 -19.18 -6.49 0.49
N MET A 61 -20.32 -6.29 -0.14
CA MET A 61 -20.45 -6.27 -1.61
C MET A 61 -19.88 -5.00 -2.26
N ASP A 62 -19.63 -3.96 -1.47
CA ASP A 62 -19.01 -2.72 -1.94
C ASP A 62 -17.48 -2.76 -1.80
N SER A 63 -16.94 -3.88 -1.30
CA SER A 63 -15.49 -4.06 -1.21
C SER A 63 -14.87 -4.06 -2.61
N THR A 64 -13.71 -3.39 -2.73
CA THR A 64 -13.02 -3.20 -4.01
C THR A 64 -11.52 -3.46 -3.88
N LEU A 65 -10.88 -3.78 -5.00
CA LEU A 65 -9.44 -3.87 -5.11
C LEU A 65 -8.90 -2.57 -5.72
N LEU A 66 -8.01 -1.92 -5.00
CA LEU A 66 -7.30 -0.74 -5.48
C LEU A 66 -5.91 -1.15 -5.95
N HIS A 67 -5.62 -0.92 -7.23
CA HIS A 67 -4.27 -1.08 -7.79
C HIS A 67 -3.38 0.09 -7.36
N GLY A 68 -2.93 0.04 -6.12
CA GLY A 68 -2.21 1.10 -5.44
C GLY A 68 -2.31 1.01 -3.93
N ILE A 69 -2.11 2.12 -3.25
CA ILE A 69 -2.15 2.17 -1.78
C ILE A 69 -3.08 3.23 -1.22
N VAL A 70 -3.59 2.95 -0.04
CA VAL A 70 -4.33 3.89 0.81
C VAL A 70 -3.55 4.09 2.10
N VAL A 71 -3.22 5.35 2.42
CA VAL A 71 -2.48 5.71 3.62
C VAL A 71 -3.28 6.74 4.42
N ARG A 72 -3.32 6.57 5.74
CA ARG A 72 -3.96 7.52 6.67
C ARG A 72 -2.91 8.47 7.18
N ARG A 73 -2.85 9.67 6.61
CA ARG A 73 -1.91 10.71 7.01
C ARG A 73 -2.56 12.07 6.90
N ARG A 74 -2.23 12.93 7.85
CA ARG A 74 -2.73 14.30 7.86
C ARG A 74 -2.21 15.08 6.65
N VAL A 75 -3.12 15.68 5.91
CA VAL A 75 -2.76 16.65 4.86
C VAL A 75 -2.24 17.92 5.52
N LEU A 76 -1.00 18.30 5.21
CA LEU A 76 -0.26 19.34 5.91
C LEU A 76 -0.86 20.74 5.77
N LEU A 77 -1.42 21.08 4.60
CA LEU A 77 -2.06 22.36 4.32
C LEU A 77 -3.36 22.18 3.56
N ASP A 78 -4.33 23.04 3.85
CA ASP A 78 -5.65 23.07 3.18
C ASP A 78 -5.55 23.44 1.70
N SER A 79 -4.50 24.12 1.33
CA SER A 79 -4.24 24.62 -0.03
C SER A 79 -3.48 23.66 -0.91
N LEU A 80 -3.08 22.48 -0.38
CA LEU A 80 -2.52 21.41 -1.21
C LEU A 80 -3.58 20.88 -2.18
N PRO A 81 -3.17 20.45 -3.40
CA PRO A 81 -4.10 19.82 -4.33
C PRO A 81 -4.76 18.62 -3.69
N SER A 82 -6.09 18.51 -3.80
CA SER A 82 -6.83 17.32 -3.35
C SER A 82 -6.78 16.17 -4.35
N GLU A 83 -6.43 16.47 -5.60
CA GLU A 83 -6.31 15.50 -6.67
C GLU A 83 -5.18 15.90 -7.63
N ILE A 84 -4.39 14.92 -8.05
CA ILE A 84 -3.35 15.07 -9.08
C ILE A 84 -3.48 13.90 -10.05
N GLU A 85 -3.74 14.20 -11.30
CA GLU A 85 -3.68 13.23 -12.39
C GLU A 85 -2.23 13.03 -12.86
N ASN A 86 -1.92 11.84 -13.35
CA ASN A 86 -0.57 11.46 -13.79
C ASN A 86 0.47 11.78 -12.71
N ALA A 87 0.22 11.25 -11.51
CA ALA A 87 1.07 11.50 -10.35
C ALA A 87 2.45 10.88 -10.54
N ARG A 88 3.48 11.72 -10.43
CA ARG A 88 4.91 11.35 -10.45
C ARG A 88 5.45 11.46 -9.04
N ILE A 89 5.74 10.31 -8.43
CA ILE A 89 5.93 10.18 -6.99
C ILE A 89 7.40 10.02 -6.65
N ALA A 90 7.92 10.93 -5.82
CA ALA A 90 9.22 10.81 -5.16
C ALA A 90 9.02 10.32 -3.71
N THR A 91 9.70 9.24 -3.35
CA THR A 91 9.71 8.67 -1.99
C THR A 91 11.04 8.94 -1.31
N ILE A 92 10.99 9.56 -0.13
CA ILE A 92 12.18 10.11 0.55
C ILE A 92 12.22 9.55 1.98
N ASN A 93 13.31 8.86 2.31
CA ASN A 93 13.56 8.41 3.68
C ASN A 93 14.35 9.50 4.44
N GLY A 94 13.65 10.35 5.14
CA GLY A 94 14.21 11.47 5.89
C GLY A 94 13.34 12.72 5.86
N ASP A 95 13.88 13.83 6.34
CA ASP A 95 13.21 15.12 6.35
C ASP A 95 13.22 15.79 4.97
N LEU A 96 12.11 16.38 4.61
CA LEU A 96 11.98 17.27 3.45
C LEU A 96 12.37 18.70 3.88
N ALA A 97 13.65 18.89 4.11
CA ALA A 97 14.22 20.14 4.65
C ALA A 97 15.65 20.34 4.14
N PRO A 98 16.13 21.60 4.11
CA PRO A 98 17.55 21.87 3.90
C PRO A 98 18.40 21.17 4.95
N ARG A 99 19.52 20.58 4.54
CA ARG A 99 20.46 19.93 5.48
C ARG A 99 20.92 20.96 6.52
N LYS A 100 20.60 20.71 7.78
CA LYS A 100 21.21 21.46 8.89
C LYS A 100 22.71 21.14 8.89
N GLN A 101 23.54 22.14 8.69
CA GLN A 101 24.97 21.99 8.93
C GLN A 101 25.17 21.69 10.42
N ILE A 102 25.78 20.54 10.74
CA ILE A 102 26.02 20.04 12.11
C ILE A 102 27.02 20.94 12.89
N ARG A 103 27.42 22.08 12.36
CA ARG A 103 28.18 23.05 13.11
C ARG A 103 27.20 23.93 13.87
N SER A 104 27.08 23.68 15.17
CA SER A 104 26.53 24.62 16.15
C SER A 104 27.47 25.88 16.20
N ALA A 105 27.36 26.72 15.19
CA ALA A 105 27.85 28.06 15.30
C ALA A 105 26.74 28.89 15.95
N GLU A 106 26.94 29.32 17.17
CA GLU A 106 26.15 30.41 17.73
C GLU A 106 26.49 31.66 16.89
N ILE A 107 25.53 32.06 16.05
CA ILE A 107 25.63 33.28 15.28
C ILE A 107 25.09 34.38 16.21
N GLU A 108 25.96 35.15 16.80
CA GLU A 108 25.59 36.42 17.46
C GLU A 108 25.15 37.40 16.37
N ILE A 109 23.87 37.73 16.33
CA ILE A 109 23.30 38.73 15.44
C ILE A 109 23.31 40.06 16.18
N GLU A 110 24.25 40.95 15.85
CA GLU A 110 24.42 42.25 16.50
C GLU A 110 23.57 43.37 15.85
N ASP A 111 23.10 43.19 14.61
CA ASP A 111 22.38 44.22 13.85
C ASP A 111 21.20 43.63 13.04
N ALA A 112 20.14 44.44 12.87
CA ALA A 112 18.96 44.10 12.07
C ALA A 112 19.31 43.72 10.62
N ASN A 113 20.32 44.39 10.03
CA ASN A 113 20.77 44.06 8.66
C ASN A 113 21.39 42.68 8.55
N GLN A 114 22.05 42.18 9.62
CA GLN A 114 22.63 40.84 9.66
C GLN A 114 21.49 39.78 9.77
N LEU A 115 20.46 40.09 10.54
CA LEU A 115 19.27 39.25 10.63
C LEU A 115 18.58 39.12 9.27
N ASP A 116 18.35 40.24 8.59
CA ASP A 116 17.74 40.25 7.26
C ASP A 116 18.56 39.47 6.23
N ALA A 117 19.89 39.62 6.26
CA ALA A 117 20.80 38.87 5.40
C ALA A 117 20.78 37.36 5.69
N PHE A 118 20.68 36.99 6.96
CA PHE A 118 20.54 35.57 7.35
C PHE A 118 19.23 34.94 6.88
N LEU A 119 18.10 35.63 7.09
CA LEU A 119 16.80 35.20 6.63
C LEU A 119 16.74 35.07 5.10
N ALA A 120 17.32 36.03 4.38
CA ALA A 120 17.42 35.98 2.93
C ALA A 120 18.27 34.79 2.44
N ALA A 121 19.36 34.46 3.12
CA ALA A 121 20.21 33.31 2.79
C ALA A 121 19.48 31.97 3.07
N GLU A 122 18.70 31.89 4.15
CA GLU A 122 17.89 30.73 4.47
C GLU A 122 16.81 30.53 3.40
N GLU A 123 16.09 31.60 3.02
CA GLU A 123 15.05 31.53 1.97
C GLU A 123 15.66 31.12 0.62
N ALA A 124 16.81 31.68 0.24
CA ALA A 124 17.52 31.31 -0.98
C ALA A 124 17.90 29.80 -0.99
N THR A 125 18.27 29.26 0.17
CA THR A 125 18.60 27.84 0.32
C THR A 125 17.36 26.96 0.13
N ILE A 126 16.22 27.37 0.70
CA ILE A 126 14.94 26.68 0.56
C ILE A 126 14.48 26.72 -0.90
N GLU A 127 14.57 27.88 -1.55
CA GLU A 127 14.20 28.07 -2.96
C GLU A 127 15.08 27.20 -3.89
N ALA A 128 16.40 27.18 -3.67
CA ALA A 128 17.31 26.32 -4.42
C ALA A 128 16.96 24.83 -4.28
N LEU A 129 16.63 24.39 -3.06
CA LEU A 129 16.18 23.01 -2.82
C LEU A 129 14.85 22.72 -3.52
N ALA A 130 13.88 23.64 -3.43
CA ALA A 130 12.60 23.50 -4.15
C ALA A 130 12.80 23.35 -5.65
N ASN A 131 13.66 24.19 -6.24
CA ASN A 131 13.99 24.13 -7.67
C ASN A 131 14.67 22.80 -8.04
N THR A 132 15.53 22.26 -7.20
CA THR A 132 16.15 20.94 -7.41
C THR A 132 15.10 19.84 -7.40
N LEU A 133 14.20 19.84 -6.44
CA LEU A 133 13.11 18.86 -6.36
C LEU A 133 12.17 18.96 -7.57
N LEU A 134 11.79 20.15 -7.98
CA LEU A 134 10.93 20.38 -9.14
C LEU A 134 11.61 19.96 -10.45
N SER A 135 12.92 20.12 -10.56
CA SER A 135 13.68 19.72 -11.76
C SER A 135 13.72 18.21 -11.97
N SER A 136 13.46 17.40 -10.93
CA SER A 136 13.29 15.94 -11.05
C SER A 136 12.05 15.55 -11.86
N GLY A 137 11.08 16.46 -11.97
CA GLY A 137 9.81 16.23 -12.61
C GLY A 137 8.77 15.52 -11.75
N ALA A 138 9.04 15.31 -10.46
CA ALA A 138 8.04 14.82 -9.51
C ALA A 138 7.02 15.91 -9.19
N ASN A 139 5.75 15.52 -9.03
CA ASN A 139 4.66 16.38 -8.58
C ASN A 139 4.04 15.92 -7.25
N VAL A 140 4.51 14.78 -6.72
CA VAL A 140 4.13 14.22 -5.42
C VAL A 140 5.38 13.86 -4.63
N PHE A 141 5.49 14.36 -3.41
CA PHE A 141 6.62 14.09 -2.51
C PHE A 141 6.11 13.45 -1.22
N LEU A 142 6.56 12.23 -0.96
CA LEU A 142 6.24 11.46 0.25
C LEU A 142 7.51 11.27 1.06
N CYS A 143 7.52 11.66 2.33
CA CYS A 143 8.71 11.52 3.18
C CYS A 143 8.39 10.86 4.53
N SER A 144 9.40 10.17 5.09
CA SER A 144 9.29 9.57 6.43
C SER A 144 9.44 10.59 7.55
N GLY A 145 10.15 11.67 7.31
CA GLY A 145 10.40 12.72 8.27
C GLY A 145 9.45 13.91 8.17
N THR A 146 9.88 15.00 8.76
CA THR A 146 9.13 16.26 8.78
C THR A 146 9.34 17.08 7.51
N VAL A 147 8.40 17.97 7.23
CA VAL A 147 8.46 18.86 6.07
C VAL A 147 8.71 20.30 6.53
N ASN A 148 9.76 20.95 5.99
CA ASN A 148 10.01 22.35 6.23
C ASN A 148 8.89 23.22 5.67
N LYS A 149 8.37 24.17 6.46
CA LYS A 149 7.22 25.01 6.08
C LYS A 149 7.49 25.87 4.85
N GLY A 150 8.68 26.46 4.73
CA GLY A 150 9.07 27.28 3.58
C GLY A 150 9.09 26.45 2.31
N LEU A 151 9.74 25.26 2.35
CA LEU A 151 9.79 24.33 1.24
C LEU A 151 8.40 23.83 0.83
N LEU A 152 7.54 23.51 1.82
CA LEU A 152 6.15 23.10 1.57
C LEU A 152 5.37 24.17 0.79
N HIS A 153 5.54 25.47 1.16
CA HIS A 153 4.91 26.56 0.43
C HIS A 153 5.41 26.72 -1.00
N HIS A 154 6.70 26.54 -1.25
CA HIS A 154 7.27 26.59 -2.61
C HIS A 154 6.72 25.45 -3.48
N LEU A 155 6.71 24.21 -2.98
CA LEU A 155 6.19 23.05 -3.70
C LEU A 155 4.69 23.15 -3.94
N MET A 156 3.93 23.64 -2.96
CA MET A 156 2.49 23.89 -3.09
C MET A 156 2.17 24.92 -4.19
N ARG A 157 2.93 26.03 -4.26
CA ARG A 157 2.77 27.03 -5.33
C ARG A 157 3.06 26.48 -6.72
N ALA A 158 3.92 25.48 -6.81
CA ALA A 158 4.20 24.75 -8.04
C ALA A 158 3.12 23.70 -8.38
N GLY A 159 2.07 23.55 -7.55
CA GLY A 159 1.00 22.57 -7.76
C GLY A 159 1.36 21.15 -7.31
N CYS A 160 2.41 20.98 -6.52
CA CYS A 160 2.82 19.67 -6.00
C CYS A 160 2.04 19.29 -4.74
N PHE A 161 1.85 18.00 -4.54
CA PHE A 161 1.38 17.43 -3.29
C PHE A 161 2.54 16.99 -2.42
N VAL A 162 2.45 17.24 -1.11
CA VAL A 162 3.50 16.89 -0.15
C VAL A 162 2.87 16.28 1.08
N ALA A 163 3.37 15.11 1.48
CA ALA A 163 2.99 14.47 2.73
C ALA A 163 4.22 13.92 3.46
N GLY A 164 4.23 14.08 4.77
CA GLY A 164 5.31 13.63 5.65
C GLY A 164 4.86 12.65 6.70
N GLU A 165 5.81 12.27 7.56
CA GLU A 165 5.58 11.38 8.70
C GLU A 165 5.11 9.97 8.32
N PHE A 166 5.50 9.48 7.11
CA PHE A 166 5.28 8.11 6.71
C PHE A 166 6.15 7.17 7.55
N ASP A 167 5.57 6.07 8.03
CA ASP A 167 6.41 5.03 8.59
C ASP A 167 7.13 4.22 7.49
N ASP A 168 8.17 3.46 7.89
CA ASP A 168 9.01 2.72 6.95
C ASP A 168 8.21 1.72 6.09
N SER A 169 7.16 1.13 6.66
CA SER A 169 6.32 0.16 5.96
C SER A 169 5.42 0.85 4.93
N GLU A 170 4.83 1.99 5.27
CA GLU A 170 4.01 2.78 4.36
C GLU A 170 4.83 3.35 3.21
N LEU A 171 6.02 3.90 3.51
CA LEU A 171 6.91 4.43 2.48
C LEU A 171 7.39 3.32 1.53
N ARG A 172 7.70 2.13 2.07
CA ARG A 172 8.03 0.96 1.28
C ARG A 172 6.86 0.51 0.41
N ASN A 173 5.64 0.47 0.95
CA ASN A 173 4.45 0.10 0.19
C ASN A 173 4.18 1.13 -0.93
N ALA A 174 4.36 2.43 -0.66
CA ALA A 174 4.27 3.48 -1.67
C ALA A 174 5.28 3.26 -2.81
N SER A 175 6.53 2.96 -2.46
CA SER A 175 7.59 2.65 -3.42
C SER A 175 7.25 1.41 -4.27
N LEU A 176 6.80 0.33 -3.65
CA LEU A 176 6.45 -0.92 -4.34
C LEU A 176 5.20 -0.77 -5.22
N ALA A 177 4.23 0.04 -4.81
CA ALA A 177 3.02 0.27 -5.59
C ALA A 177 3.28 1.14 -6.82
N THR A 178 4.10 2.18 -6.70
CA THR A 178 4.34 3.17 -7.75
C THR A 178 5.57 2.88 -8.61
N GLY A 179 6.45 1.98 -8.15
CA GLY A 179 7.74 1.71 -8.76
C GLY A 179 8.79 2.79 -8.47
N SER A 180 8.56 3.69 -7.50
CA SER A 180 9.55 4.68 -7.08
C SER A 180 10.69 4.03 -6.30
N ARG A 181 11.86 4.66 -6.32
CA ARG A 181 12.99 4.28 -5.49
C ARG A 181 13.04 5.18 -4.26
N ILE A 182 13.18 4.57 -3.09
CA ILE A 182 13.34 5.33 -1.84
C ILE A 182 14.74 5.94 -1.81
N ILE A 183 14.82 7.25 -1.70
CA ILE A 183 16.08 8.01 -1.59
C ILE A 183 16.30 8.51 -0.16
N GLU A 184 17.55 8.58 0.28
CA GLU A 184 17.95 9.10 1.60
C GLU A 184 18.43 10.55 1.52
N HIS A 185 18.90 11.01 0.36
CA HIS A 185 19.41 12.34 0.16
C HIS A 185 18.71 13.05 -0.98
N LEU A 186 18.15 14.22 -0.69
CA LEU A 186 17.38 15.01 -1.66
C LEU A 186 18.21 15.42 -2.91
N ALA A 187 19.54 15.52 -2.75
CA ALA A 187 20.45 15.85 -3.85
C ALA A 187 20.63 14.69 -4.86
N ASP A 188 20.31 13.46 -4.45
CA ASP A 188 20.47 12.27 -5.28
C ASP A 188 19.20 11.96 -6.09
N LEU A 189 18.12 12.74 -5.89
CA LEU A 189 16.86 12.55 -6.61
C LEU A 189 17.04 12.75 -8.11
N SER A 190 16.77 11.71 -8.87
CA SER A 190 16.80 11.71 -10.32
C SER A 190 15.45 11.30 -10.91
N GLU A 191 15.27 11.50 -12.20
CA GLU A 191 14.05 11.09 -12.91
C GLU A 191 13.83 9.57 -12.87
N GLU A 192 14.89 8.77 -12.75
CA GLU A 192 14.86 7.30 -12.68
C GLU A 192 14.31 6.78 -11.33
N ASP A 193 14.34 7.63 -10.28
CA ASP A 193 13.87 7.28 -8.94
C ASP A 193 12.37 7.55 -8.76
N ILE A 194 11.74 8.18 -9.76
CA ILE A 194 10.34 8.60 -9.69
C ILE A 194 9.41 7.46 -10.10
N GLY A 195 8.46 7.16 -9.22
CA GLY A 195 7.37 6.24 -9.51
C GLY A 195 6.19 6.94 -10.17
N ASN A 196 5.24 6.15 -10.66
CA ASN A 196 4.07 6.64 -11.36
C ASN A 196 2.78 6.06 -10.75
N ALA A 197 1.75 6.91 -10.67
CA ALA A 197 0.37 6.50 -10.45
C ALA A 197 -0.54 7.28 -11.39
N GLY A 198 -1.65 6.69 -11.82
CA GLY A 198 -2.60 7.38 -12.68
C GLY A 198 -3.19 8.59 -11.95
N ARG A 199 -3.47 8.43 -10.65
CA ARG A 199 -4.09 9.48 -9.85
C ARG A 199 -3.64 9.44 -8.40
N LEU A 200 -3.46 10.62 -7.78
CA LEU A 200 -3.43 10.82 -6.34
C LEU A 200 -4.73 11.49 -5.93
N VAL A 201 -5.36 10.99 -4.87
CA VAL A 201 -6.53 11.60 -4.25
C VAL A 201 -6.28 11.77 -2.75
N ALA A 202 -6.42 13.00 -2.25
CA ALA A 202 -6.33 13.33 -0.84
C ALA A 202 -7.71 13.71 -0.32
N GLU A 203 -8.35 12.80 0.43
CA GLU A 203 -9.65 13.03 1.04
C GLU A 203 -9.47 13.53 2.47
N ARG A 204 -9.98 14.71 2.75
CA ARG A 204 -10.09 15.21 4.11
C ARG A 204 -11.33 14.67 4.77
N ARG A 205 -11.16 14.12 5.95
CA ARG A 205 -12.26 13.64 6.78
C ARG A 205 -12.29 14.41 8.09
N ALA A 206 -13.34 15.20 8.28
CA ALA A 206 -13.64 15.80 9.57
C ALA A 206 -14.20 14.71 10.48
N ALA A 207 -13.33 14.02 11.23
CA ALA A 207 -13.77 13.20 12.35
C ALA A 207 -13.75 14.05 13.62
N THR A 208 -14.69 13.80 14.51
CA THR A 208 -15.02 14.64 15.67
C THR A 208 -13.91 14.79 16.69
N ASP A 209 -12.87 13.92 16.67
CA ASP A 209 -11.73 13.97 17.61
C ASP A 209 -10.36 13.60 17.00
N GLN A 210 -10.32 13.03 15.80
CA GLN A 210 -9.09 12.72 15.09
C GLN A 210 -9.29 13.06 13.61
N VAL A 211 -8.48 13.98 13.09
CA VAL A 211 -8.45 14.29 11.66
C VAL A 211 -7.74 13.15 10.96
N GLU A 212 -8.50 12.20 10.45
CA GLU A 212 -7.97 11.11 9.63
C GLU A 212 -8.18 11.45 8.15
N ASP A 213 -7.20 12.13 7.56
CA ASP A 213 -7.17 12.32 6.12
C ASP A 213 -6.69 11.02 5.45
N LEU A 214 -7.19 10.76 4.26
CA LEU A 214 -6.78 9.63 3.44
C LEU A 214 -6.04 10.11 2.21
N ILE A 215 -4.88 9.52 1.98
CA ILE A 215 -4.11 9.70 0.76
C ILE A 215 -4.20 8.40 -0.02
N ARG A 216 -4.71 8.47 -1.25
CA ARG A 216 -4.83 7.33 -2.17
C ARG A 216 -3.92 7.55 -3.35
N LEU A 217 -3.12 6.55 -3.66
CA LEU A 217 -2.42 6.44 -4.93
C LEU A 217 -3.12 5.36 -5.74
N GLU A 218 -3.73 5.75 -6.83
CA GLU A 218 -4.62 4.89 -7.63
C GLU A 218 -4.04 4.68 -9.04
N GLU A 219 -4.48 3.60 -9.68
CA GLU A 219 -4.12 3.28 -11.06
C GLU A 219 -2.60 3.19 -11.27
N CYS A 220 -1.90 2.57 -10.34
CA CYS A 220 -0.48 2.30 -10.50
C CYS A 220 -0.27 1.30 -11.64
N PRO A 221 0.64 1.57 -12.62
CA PRO A 221 0.71 0.78 -13.86
C PRO A 221 1.21 -0.65 -13.66
N SER A 222 2.01 -0.91 -12.64
CA SER A 222 2.57 -2.24 -12.34
C SER A 222 2.79 -2.38 -10.84
N PRO A 223 1.71 -2.36 -10.04
CA PRO A 223 1.85 -2.33 -8.59
C PRO A 223 2.32 -3.69 -8.08
N LYS A 224 3.35 -3.69 -7.23
CA LYS A 224 3.76 -4.86 -6.47
C LYS A 224 3.06 -4.96 -5.12
N VAL A 225 2.35 -3.92 -4.74
CA VAL A 225 1.49 -3.85 -3.56
C VAL A 225 0.14 -3.31 -3.99
N VAL A 226 -0.93 -3.93 -3.52
CA VAL A 226 -2.31 -3.51 -3.77
C VAL A 226 -3.07 -3.37 -2.46
N THR A 227 -4.16 -2.61 -2.47
CA THR A 227 -5.02 -2.42 -1.30
C THR A 227 -6.40 -3.02 -1.54
N CYS A 228 -6.81 -3.91 -0.66
CA CYS A 228 -8.19 -4.36 -0.61
C CYS A 228 -8.99 -3.42 0.32
N GLU A 229 -9.91 -2.66 -0.24
CA GLU A 229 -10.84 -1.81 0.52
C GLU A 229 -12.04 -2.65 0.93
N VAL A 230 -12.22 -2.86 2.23
CA VAL A 230 -13.22 -3.76 2.80
C VAL A 230 -14.35 -2.96 3.42
N GLY A 231 -15.56 -3.11 2.86
CA GLY A 231 -16.78 -2.58 3.42
C GLY A 231 -17.34 -3.48 4.52
N GLY A 232 -18.24 -2.94 5.33
CA GLY A 232 -18.94 -3.71 6.35
C GLY A 232 -20.08 -2.90 6.97
N ALA A 233 -21.16 -3.58 7.33
CA ALA A 233 -22.34 -2.95 7.94
C ALA A 233 -22.00 -2.16 9.23
N ASN A 234 -20.94 -2.55 9.91
CA ASN A 234 -20.37 -1.86 11.06
C ASN A 234 -18.89 -2.22 11.21
N HIS A 235 -18.19 -1.55 12.14
CA HIS A 235 -16.77 -1.74 12.41
C HIS A 235 -16.39 -3.18 12.68
N LEU A 236 -17.17 -3.90 13.50
CA LEU A 236 -16.89 -5.29 13.89
C LEU A 236 -17.05 -6.25 12.71
N ALA A 237 -18.10 -6.05 11.90
CA ALA A 237 -18.33 -6.87 10.70
C ALA A 237 -17.22 -6.69 9.66
N ALA A 238 -16.73 -5.46 9.47
CA ALA A 238 -15.60 -5.20 8.59
C ALA A 238 -14.30 -5.86 9.09
N GLU A 239 -14.03 -5.82 10.40
CA GLU A 239 -12.85 -6.49 10.97
C GLU A 239 -12.90 -8.00 10.85
N GLU A 240 -14.07 -8.59 11.05
CA GLU A 240 -14.27 -10.03 10.89
C GLU A 240 -14.10 -10.44 9.42
N ALA A 241 -14.61 -9.62 8.49
CA ALA A 241 -14.39 -9.83 7.07
C ALA A 241 -12.92 -9.73 6.69
N ILE A 242 -12.17 -8.75 7.20
CA ILE A 242 -10.73 -8.61 6.97
C ILE A 242 -9.99 -9.87 7.44
N ARG A 243 -10.31 -10.42 8.62
CA ARG A 243 -9.71 -11.67 9.09
C ARG A 243 -10.03 -12.85 8.17
N ALA A 244 -11.29 -12.96 7.72
CA ALA A 244 -11.69 -14.00 6.79
C ALA A 244 -10.97 -13.88 5.44
N ILE A 245 -10.79 -12.65 4.92
CA ILE A 245 -10.04 -12.36 3.71
C ILE A 245 -8.56 -12.74 3.88
N HIS A 246 -7.92 -12.39 4.99
CA HIS A 246 -6.54 -12.79 5.27
C HIS A 246 -6.34 -14.31 5.27
N ASP A 247 -7.23 -15.05 5.89
CA ASP A 247 -7.19 -16.53 5.87
C ASP A 247 -7.33 -17.07 4.44
N SER A 248 -8.24 -16.48 3.67
CA SER A 248 -8.48 -16.86 2.30
C SER A 248 -7.29 -16.52 1.39
N LEU A 249 -6.68 -15.33 1.55
CA LEU A 249 -5.46 -14.93 0.83
C LEU A 249 -4.31 -15.92 1.06
N ARG A 250 -4.10 -16.36 2.30
CA ARG A 250 -3.04 -17.33 2.61
C ARG A 250 -3.29 -18.70 1.98
N ALA A 251 -4.53 -19.17 2.05
CA ALA A 251 -4.90 -20.46 1.46
C ALA A 251 -4.80 -20.43 -0.07
N THR A 252 -5.35 -19.39 -0.70
CA THR A 252 -5.36 -19.23 -2.16
C THR A 252 -3.95 -18.90 -2.69
N GLY A 253 -3.17 -18.08 -1.99
CA GLY A 253 -1.78 -17.77 -2.33
C GLY A 253 -0.88 -19.02 -2.29
N LEU A 254 -1.10 -19.92 -1.33
CA LEU A 254 -0.40 -21.20 -1.28
C LEU A 254 -0.80 -22.08 -2.48
N ALA A 255 -2.08 -22.15 -2.83
CA ALA A 255 -2.57 -22.88 -3.97
C ALA A 255 -1.97 -22.36 -5.29
N LEU A 256 -1.94 -21.03 -5.45
CA LEU A 256 -1.36 -20.35 -6.62
C LEU A 256 0.14 -20.60 -6.74
N ARG A 257 0.90 -20.52 -5.65
CA ARG A 257 2.36 -20.78 -5.65
C ARG A 257 2.72 -22.22 -5.92
N THR A 258 1.96 -23.17 -5.35
CA THR A 258 2.24 -24.61 -5.51
C THR A 258 1.68 -25.19 -6.80
N ASN A 259 0.71 -24.52 -7.39
CA ASN A 259 -0.07 -24.96 -8.54
C ASN A 259 -0.64 -26.38 -8.36
N ARG A 260 -1.04 -26.75 -7.12
CA ARG A 260 -1.55 -28.07 -6.78
C ARG A 260 -2.68 -27.98 -5.76
N LEU A 261 -3.75 -28.68 -6.06
CA LEU A 261 -4.89 -28.84 -5.18
C LEU A 261 -5.19 -30.30 -4.88
N ILE A 262 -5.82 -30.53 -3.75
CA ILE A 262 -6.38 -31.82 -3.37
C ILE A 262 -7.85 -31.61 -2.97
N ASN A 263 -8.69 -32.60 -3.25
CA ASN A 263 -10.09 -32.55 -2.83
C ASN A 263 -10.20 -32.56 -1.30
N GLY A 264 -11.07 -31.70 -0.79
CA GLY A 264 -11.40 -31.61 0.63
C GLY A 264 -12.34 -32.72 1.09
N GLY A 265 -13.03 -32.48 2.21
CA GLY A 265 -14.07 -33.38 2.71
C GLY A 265 -13.59 -34.78 3.11
N GLY A 266 -12.30 -34.93 3.48
CA GLY A 266 -11.74 -36.23 3.86
C GLY A 266 -11.33 -37.11 2.68
N ALA A 267 -11.37 -36.64 1.44
CA ALA A 267 -11.04 -37.40 0.24
C ALA A 267 -9.63 -38.00 0.30
N THR A 268 -8.65 -37.23 0.79
CA THR A 268 -7.26 -37.72 0.96
C THR A 268 -7.18 -38.85 2.00
N HIS A 269 -7.90 -38.73 3.11
CA HIS A 269 -7.92 -39.79 4.14
C HIS A 269 -8.57 -41.07 3.59
N MET A 270 -9.65 -40.92 2.82
CA MET A 270 -10.29 -42.06 2.16
C MET A 270 -9.37 -42.72 1.12
N ALA A 271 -8.69 -41.92 0.31
CA ALA A 271 -7.70 -42.43 -0.67
C ALA A 271 -6.57 -43.21 0.02
N CYS A 272 -6.03 -42.68 1.12
CA CYS A 272 -5.03 -43.37 1.92
C CYS A 272 -5.57 -44.69 2.51
N ALA A 273 -6.79 -44.65 3.07
CA ALA A 273 -7.42 -45.87 3.63
C ALA A 273 -7.63 -46.96 2.58
N LEU A 274 -8.09 -46.59 1.37
CA LEU A 274 -8.23 -47.53 0.25
C LEU A 274 -6.89 -48.11 -0.19
N ALA A 275 -5.85 -47.27 -0.33
CA ALA A 275 -4.52 -47.72 -0.72
C ALA A 275 -3.91 -48.68 0.33
N ILE A 276 -4.09 -48.43 1.63
CA ILE A 276 -3.64 -49.32 2.71
C ILE A 276 -4.43 -50.65 2.63
N ARG A 277 -5.75 -50.60 2.40
CA ARG A 277 -6.55 -51.83 2.26
C ARG A 277 -6.07 -52.70 1.06
N GLU A 278 -5.88 -52.09 -0.10
CA GLU A 278 -5.35 -52.78 -1.28
C GLU A 278 -3.98 -53.40 -1.01
N ALA A 279 -3.06 -52.65 -0.36
CA ALA A 279 -1.77 -53.15 0.02
C ALA A 279 -1.86 -54.36 0.98
N SER A 280 -2.77 -54.28 1.97
CA SER A 280 -2.97 -55.38 2.94
C SER A 280 -3.54 -56.64 2.33
N GLU A 281 -4.43 -56.54 1.31
CA GLU A 281 -4.96 -57.68 0.58
C GLU A 281 -3.85 -58.38 -0.24
N HIS A 282 -2.91 -57.65 -0.80
CA HIS A 282 -1.75 -58.22 -1.49
C HIS A 282 -0.75 -58.91 -0.55
N GLU A 283 -0.60 -58.46 0.68
CA GLU A 283 0.29 -59.05 1.69
C GLU A 283 -0.39 -60.29 2.38
N ALA A 284 -1.72 -60.31 2.55
CA ALA A 284 -2.48 -61.39 3.17
C ALA A 284 -2.53 -62.67 2.33
N GLY A 285 -2.03 -62.63 1.10
CA GLY A 285 -1.94 -63.81 0.20
C GLY A 285 -0.58 -64.50 0.18
N ARG A 286 0.31 -64.20 1.15
CA ARG A 286 1.57 -64.90 1.30
C ARG A 286 1.61 -65.75 2.57
#